data_b322600b8448a3042c9bbcf4d348c4de
#
_entry.id   b322600b8448a3042c9bbcf4d348c4de
#
_cell.length_a   1.000
_cell.length_b   1.000
_cell.length_c   1.000
_cell.angle_alpha   90.00
_cell.angle_beta   90.00
_cell.angle_gamma   90.00
#
_symmetry.space_group_name_H-M   'P 1'
#
loop_
_entity.id
_entity.type
_entity.pdbx_description
1 polymer ?
#
loop_
_entity_poly.entity_id
_entity_poly.type
_entity_poly.pdbx_seq_one_letter_code
_entity_poly.pdbx_strand_id
1 'polypeptide(L)'
;MCEFVSWKKYKEEVYFLTDADLATKAGKRLLAPEVKADITGHGAIEAYYPELKGKGQNLECTDFSTPANFPPQIVDAIKKGKLSQIGICLDILNAAGIAKYEKIQQSASAEYLKIQQSAFWKIAVQAKYRIDAWK
;
A
#
# COMPACT_ATOMS: atom_id res chain seq x y z
N MET A 1 -2.04 1.25 -12.42
CA MET A 1 -1.21 2.41 -12.11
C MET A 1 -0.65 2.29 -10.70
N CYS A 2 0.64 2.51 -10.55
CA CYS A 2 1.29 2.43 -9.26
C CYS A 2 1.05 3.70 -8.46
N GLU A 3 0.59 3.53 -7.23
CA GLU A 3 0.46 4.64 -6.30
C GLU A 3 1.80 4.87 -5.59
N PHE A 4 1.80 5.58 -4.51
CA PHE A 4 2.99 5.83 -3.72
C PHE A 4 2.81 5.33 -2.29
N VAL A 5 3.94 5.07 -1.62
CA VAL A 5 3.96 4.73 -0.20
C VAL A 5 4.62 5.87 0.56
N SER A 6 3.96 6.33 1.61
CA SER A 6 4.50 7.32 2.53
C SER A 6 4.78 6.69 3.87
N TRP A 7 5.86 7.11 4.51
CA TRP A 7 6.17 6.68 5.88
C TRP A 7 6.92 7.78 6.61
N LYS A 8 6.96 7.67 7.94
CA LYS A 8 7.74 8.58 8.78
C LYS A 8 8.79 7.76 9.52
N LYS A 9 10.00 8.28 9.56
CA LYS A 9 11.08 7.70 10.36
C LYS A 9 11.32 8.58 11.57
N TYR A 10 11.20 8.00 12.77
CA TYR A 10 11.37 8.74 14.01
C TYR A 10 12.01 7.82 15.05
N LYS A 11 13.14 8.23 15.64
CA LYS A 11 13.87 7.48 16.67
C LYS A 11 14.11 6.01 16.29
N GLU A 12 14.61 5.79 15.07
CA GLU A 12 14.90 4.46 14.52
C GLU A 12 13.66 3.60 14.22
N GLU A 13 12.46 4.14 14.41
CA GLU A 13 11.22 3.44 14.10
C GLU A 13 10.63 3.94 12.78
N VAL A 14 9.95 3.04 12.07
CA VAL A 14 9.24 3.37 10.82
C VAL A 14 7.75 3.31 11.08
N TYR A 15 7.06 4.41 10.79
CA TYR A 15 5.61 4.54 11.00
C TYR A 15 4.89 4.68 9.67
N PHE A 16 3.89 3.86 9.47
CA PHE A 16 3.04 3.88 8.28
C PHE A 16 1.71 3.21 8.63
N LEU A 17 0.72 3.39 7.77
CA LEU A 17 -0.62 2.81 8.01
C LEU A 17 -0.80 1.54 7.19
N THR A 18 -1.28 0.48 7.85
CA THR A 18 -1.63 -0.79 7.20
C THR A 18 -3.15 -0.91 7.12
N ASP A 19 -3.64 -1.91 6.40
CA ASP A 19 -5.07 -2.22 6.34
C ASP A 19 -5.63 -2.48 7.75
N ALA A 20 -4.85 -3.15 8.60
CA ALA A 20 -5.25 -3.41 9.98
C ALA A 20 -5.41 -2.11 10.78
N ASP A 21 -4.51 -1.15 10.58
CA ASP A 21 -4.60 0.16 11.23
C ASP A 21 -5.86 0.89 10.80
N LEU A 22 -6.20 0.85 9.51
CA LEU A 22 -7.38 1.50 8.97
C LEU A 22 -8.68 0.83 9.42
N ALA A 23 -8.62 -0.41 9.88
CA ALA A 23 -9.77 -1.13 10.42
C ALA A 23 -10.05 -0.78 11.88
N THR A 24 -9.12 -0.13 12.57
CA THR A 24 -9.33 0.32 13.96
C THR A 24 -10.30 1.49 13.99
N LYS A 25 -10.79 1.83 15.21
CA LYS A 25 -11.67 2.98 15.38
C LYS A 25 -11.03 4.28 14.91
N ALA A 26 -9.75 4.48 15.26
CA ALA A 26 -9.00 5.67 14.82
C ALA A 26 -8.80 5.68 13.31
N GLY A 27 -8.51 4.52 12.71
CA GLY A 27 -8.34 4.41 11.27
C GLY A 27 -9.63 4.67 10.50
N LYS A 28 -10.75 4.15 11.00
CA LYS A 28 -12.06 4.38 10.37
C LYS A 28 -12.44 5.85 10.36
N ARG A 29 -12.00 6.60 11.36
CA ARG A 29 -12.22 8.05 11.41
C ARG A 29 -11.57 8.76 10.23
N LEU A 30 -10.39 8.30 9.81
CA LEU A 30 -9.69 8.86 8.65
C LEU A 30 -10.42 8.62 7.35
N LEU A 31 -11.22 7.55 7.28
CA LEU A 31 -11.98 7.20 6.09
C LEU A 31 -13.33 7.93 6.02
N ALA A 32 -13.71 8.67 7.05
CA ALA A 32 -14.98 9.38 7.09
C ALA A 32 -15.02 10.46 6.01
N PRO A 33 -16.14 10.58 5.26
CA PRO A 33 -16.24 11.55 4.16
C PRO A 33 -15.97 13.00 4.58
N GLU A 34 -16.34 13.38 5.79
CA GLU A 34 -16.15 14.75 6.29
C GLU A 34 -14.69 15.06 6.60
N VAL A 35 -13.85 14.05 6.84
CA VAL A 35 -12.42 14.23 7.12
C VAL A 35 -11.63 14.40 5.82
N LYS A 36 -11.99 13.65 4.78
CA LYS A 36 -11.33 13.66 3.47
C LYS A 36 -9.81 13.47 3.55
N ALA A 37 -9.36 12.63 4.47
CA ALA A 37 -7.94 12.37 4.64
C ALA A 37 -7.39 11.56 3.45
N ASP A 38 -6.18 11.92 3.00
CA ASP A 38 -5.44 11.10 2.05
C ASP A 38 -4.73 10.01 2.85
N ILE A 39 -5.31 8.81 2.86
CA ILE A 39 -4.83 7.69 3.67
C ILE A 39 -3.46 7.17 3.23
N THR A 40 -2.96 7.61 2.08
CA THR A 40 -1.62 7.27 1.62
C THR A 40 -0.59 8.35 1.96
N GLY A 41 -1.02 9.49 2.50
CA GLY A 41 -0.15 10.63 2.77
C GLY A 41 0.33 10.71 4.21
N HIS A 42 1.30 11.61 4.45
CA HIS A 42 1.87 11.83 5.77
C HIS A 42 0.86 12.42 6.76
N GLY A 43 -0.09 13.21 6.26
CA GLY A 43 -1.14 13.78 7.11
C GLY A 43 -1.98 12.70 7.81
N ALA A 44 -2.28 11.62 7.11
CA ALA A 44 -3.01 10.51 7.70
C ALA A 44 -2.18 9.79 8.77
N ILE A 45 -0.89 9.62 8.54
CA ILE A 45 0.02 9.02 9.52
C ILE A 45 0.04 9.88 10.81
N GLU A 46 0.16 11.19 10.66
CA GLU A 46 0.16 12.11 11.80
C GLU A 46 -1.19 12.16 12.51
N ALA A 47 -2.29 11.98 11.78
CA ALA A 47 -3.61 11.92 12.39
C ALA A 47 -3.81 10.62 13.19
N TYR A 48 -3.27 9.50 12.69
CA TYR A 48 -3.35 8.22 13.38
C TYR A 48 -2.38 8.14 14.57
N TYR A 49 -1.19 8.74 14.42
CA TYR A 49 -0.16 8.83 15.45
C TYR A 49 0.07 10.30 15.80
N PRO A 50 -0.81 10.92 16.62
CA PRO A 50 -0.73 12.37 16.90
C PRO A 50 0.61 12.80 17.50
N GLU A 51 1.31 11.90 18.19
CA GLU A 51 2.63 12.18 18.76
C GLU A 51 3.71 12.43 17.70
N LEU A 52 3.46 12.08 16.46
CA LEU A 52 4.41 12.28 15.37
C LEU A 52 4.24 13.63 14.65
N LYS A 53 3.21 14.38 14.99
CA LYS A 53 2.95 15.64 14.29
C LYS A 53 4.11 16.61 14.46
N GLY A 54 4.69 17.03 13.33
CA GLY A 54 5.85 17.92 13.33
C GLY A 54 7.14 17.26 13.75
N LYS A 55 7.16 15.93 13.91
CA LYS A 55 8.34 15.17 14.31
C LYS A 55 8.72 14.13 13.27
N GLY A 56 9.98 13.71 13.32
CA GLY A 56 10.47 12.67 12.42
C GLY A 56 10.72 13.14 11.01
N GLN A 57 11.12 12.20 10.15
CA GLN A 57 11.42 12.47 8.75
C GLN A 57 10.30 11.91 7.86
N ASN A 58 9.76 12.78 7.01
CA ASN A 58 8.74 12.36 6.04
C ASN A 58 9.42 11.80 4.80
N LEU A 59 9.07 10.57 4.46
CA LEU A 59 9.64 9.87 3.31
C LEU A 59 8.50 9.31 2.46
N GLU A 60 8.73 9.23 1.14
CA GLU A 60 7.78 8.62 0.23
C GLU A 60 8.51 8.09 -0.99
N CYS A 61 7.91 7.11 -1.66
CA CYS A 61 8.48 6.53 -2.86
C CYS A 61 7.37 6.02 -3.77
N THR A 62 7.55 6.24 -5.07
CA THR A 62 6.65 5.78 -6.12
C THR A 62 7.27 4.68 -6.97
N ASP A 63 8.55 4.36 -6.73
CA ASP A 63 9.28 3.39 -7.54
C ASP A 63 9.24 2.01 -6.88
N PHE A 64 8.42 1.13 -7.42
CA PHE A 64 8.24 -0.24 -6.95
C PHE A 64 9.08 -1.26 -7.71
N SER A 65 10.05 -0.82 -8.50
CA SER A 65 10.89 -1.73 -9.29
C SER A 65 11.81 -2.59 -8.45
N THR A 66 12.13 -2.14 -7.22
CA THR A 66 12.95 -2.91 -6.28
C THR A 66 12.54 -2.63 -4.84
N PRO A 67 12.53 -3.66 -3.97
CA PRO A 67 12.25 -3.45 -2.55
C PRO A 67 13.33 -2.65 -1.83
N ALA A 68 14.52 -2.48 -2.43
CA ALA A 68 15.58 -1.67 -1.85
C ALA A 68 15.18 -0.20 -1.64
N ASN A 69 14.16 0.28 -2.35
CA ASN A 69 13.64 1.64 -2.22
C ASN A 69 12.83 1.87 -0.94
N PHE A 70 12.52 0.80 -0.19
CA PHE A 70 11.64 0.86 0.97
C PHE A 70 12.31 0.27 2.20
N PRO A 71 11.91 0.70 3.42
CA PRO A 71 12.39 0.03 4.63
C PRO A 71 11.84 -1.41 4.71
N PRO A 72 12.55 -2.33 5.40
CA PRO A 72 12.15 -3.73 5.48
C PRO A 72 10.72 -3.94 6.01
N GLN A 73 10.26 -3.09 6.92
CA GLN A 73 8.91 -3.19 7.48
C GLN A 73 7.85 -2.99 6.42
N ILE A 74 8.07 -2.05 5.49
CA ILE A 74 7.15 -1.78 4.39
C ILE A 74 7.24 -2.90 3.35
N VAL A 75 8.44 -3.38 3.05
CA VAL A 75 8.63 -4.52 2.13
C VAL A 75 7.83 -5.73 2.61
N ASP A 76 7.95 -6.06 3.89
CA ASP A 76 7.23 -7.17 4.49
C ASP A 76 5.71 -6.97 4.38
N ALA A 77 5.23 -5.77 4.68
CA ALA A 77 3.81 -5.45 4.61
C ALA A 77 3.27 -5.58 3.18
N ILE A 78 4.03 -5.14 2.18
CA ILE A 78 3.64 -5.26 0.77
C ILE A 78 3.56 -6.73 0.37
N LYS A 79 4.56 -7.53 0.72
CA LYS A 79 4.57 -8.96 0.39
C LYS A 79 3.41 -9.72 1.02
N LYS A 80 2.95 -9.29 2.18
CA LYS A 80 1.83 -9.91 2.90
C LYS A 80 0.47 -9.30 2.54
N GLY A 81 0.45 -8.32 1.64
CA GLY A 81 -0.79 -7.69 1.22
C GLY A 81 -1.45 -6.81 2.27
N LYS A 82 -0.66 -6.25 3.20
CA LYS A 82 -1.18 -5.43 4.30
C LYS A 82 -1.28 -3.94 3.98
N LEU A 83 -0.86 -3.53 2.79
CA LEU A 83 -0.90 -2.14 2.33
C LEU A 83 -1.80 -1.98 1.11
N SER A 84 -2.94 -2.66 1.09
CA SER A 84 -3.80 -2.66 -0.09
C SER A 84 -4.35 -1.26 -0.45
N GLN A 85 -4.37 -0.33 0.51
CA GLN A 85 -4.83 1.03 0.26
C GLN A 85 -3.93 1.81 -0.71
N ILE A 86 -2.68 1.37 -0.93
CA ILE A 86 -1.80 2.06 -1.87
C ILE A 86 -2.18 1.84 -3.34
N GLY A 87 -3.13 0.95 -3.61
CA GLY A 87 -3.65 0.77 -4.96
C GLY A 87 -3.02 -0.41 -5.70
N ILE A 88 -3.01 -0.32 -7.01
CA ILE A 88 -2.60 -1.40 -7.90
C ILE A 88 -1.20 -1.11 -8.44
N CYS A 89 -0.21 -1.90 -8.00
CA CYS A 89 1.20 -1.69 -8.33
C CYS A 89 1.68 -2.77 -9.30
N LEU A 90 1.33 -2.65 -10.57
CA LEU A 90 1.63 -3.67 -11.58
C LEU A 90 3.13 -3.93 -11.74
N ASP A 91 3.98 -2.94 -11.41
CA ASP A 91 5.43 -3.10 -11.52
C ASP A 91 5.99 -4.19 -10.59
N ILE A 92 5.25 -4.58 -9.57
CA ILE A 92 5.64 -5.66 -8.66
C ILE A 92 5.44 -7.03 -9.30
N LEU A 93 4.49 -7.14 -10.24
CA LEU A 93 4.12 -8.42 -10.84
C LEU A 93 5.03 -8.79 -12.00
N ASN A 94 5.36 -10.08 -12.10
CA ASN A 94 6.01 -10.62 -13.29
C ASN A 94 4.98 -10.84 -14.42
N ALA A 95 5.43 -11.34 -15.57
CA ALA A 95 4.54 -11.54 -16.72
C ALA A 95 3.37 -12.47 -16.40
N ALA A 96 3.60 -13.54 -15.63
CA ALA A 96 2.54 -14.46 -15.24
C ALA A 96 1.51 -13.79 -14.32
N GLY A 97 1.98 -12.94 -13.40
CA GLY A 97 1.12 -12.19 -12.49
C GLY A 97 0.27 -11.17 -13.23
N ILE A 98 0.86 -10.45 -14.17
CA ILE A 98 0.15 -9.47 -15.00
C ILE A 98 -0.93 -10.16 -15.83
N ALA A 99 -0.60 -11.29 -16.47
CA ALA A 99 -1.56 -12.04 -17.27
C ALA A 99 -2.74 -12.50 -16.42
N LYS A 100 -2.47 -12.99 -15.22
CA LYS A 100 -3.52 -13.43 -14.30
C LYS A 100 -4.41 -12.26 -13.85
N TYR A 101 -3.80 -11.11 -13.56
CA TYR A 101 -4.56 -9.92 -13.17
C TYR A 101 -5.45 -9.44 -14.32
N GLU A 102 -4.92 -9.36 -15.55
CA GLU A 102 -5.68 -8.94 -16.71
C GLU A 102 -6.87 -9.84 -16.98
N LYS A 103 -6.70 -11.16 -16.80
CA LYS A 103 -7.78 -12.13 -16.96
C LYS A 103 -8.92 -11.88 -15.98
N ILE A 104 -8.59 -11.56 -14.73
CA ILE A 104 -9.59 -11.23 -13.71
C ILE A 104 -10.26 -9.90 -14.03
N GLN A 105 -9.48 -8.92 -14.48
CA GLN A 105 -9.99 -7.60 -14.84
C GLN A 105 -11.01 -7.67 -15.99
N GLN A 106 -10.77 -8.53 -16.97
CA GLN A 106 -11.69 -8.72 -18.10
C GLN A 106 -13.03 -9.30 -17.67
N SER A 107 -13.04 -10.14 -16.62
CA SER A 107 -14.26 -10.76 -16.12
C SER A 107 -14.99 -9.90 -15.09
N ALA A 108 -14.36 -8.84 -14.59
CA ALA A 108 -14.93 -7.94 -13.60
C ALA A 108 -15.37 -6.63 -14.26
N SER A 109 -16.38 -5.99 -13.71
CA SER A 109 -16.79 -4.67 -14.18
C SER A 109 -15.73 -3.63 -13.85
N ALA A 110 -15.36 -2.80 -14.83
CA ALA A 110 -14.39 -1.72 -14.64
C ALA A 110 -14.86 -0.68 -13.61
N GLU A 111 -16.14 -0.67 -13.26
CA GLU A 111 -16.70 0.26 -12.29
C GLU A 111 -16.31 -0.09 -10.85
N TYR A 112 -15.83 -1.30 -10.59
CA TYR A 112 -15.56 -1.78 -9.24
C TYR A 112 -14.06 -1.77 -8.96
N LEU A 113 -13.52 -0.57 -8.76
CA LEU A 113 -12.10 -0.39 -8.45
C LEU A 113 -11.66 -1.21 -7.23
N LYS A 114 -12.51 -1.30 -6.20
CA LYS A 114 -12.18 -2.09 -5.00
C LYS A 114 -12.03 -3.58 -5.31
N ILE A 115 -12.84 -4.10 -6.25
CA ILE A 115 -12.73 -5.51 -6.67
C ILE A 115 -11.42 -5.73 -7.41
N GLN A 116 -11.05 -4.80 -8.30
CA GLN A 116 -9.79 -4.86 -9.03
C GLN A 116 -8.60 -4.78 -8.09
N GLN A 117 -8.66 -3.89 -7.12
CA GLN A 117 -7.60 -3.73 -6.12
C GLN A 117 -7.45 -4.99 -5.26
N SER A 118 -8.57 -5.57 -4.82
CA SER A 118 -8.56 -6.81 -4.07
C SER A 118 -7.98 -7.96 -4.90
N ALA A 119 -8.35 -8.05 -6.18
CA ALA A 119 -7.83 -9.08 -7.08
C ALA A 119 -6.32 -8.94 -7.27
N PHE A 120 -5.84 -7.71 -7.45
CA PHE A 120 -4.40 -7.44 -7.57
C PHE A 120 -3.65 -7.98 -6.35
N TRP A 121 -4.11 -7.64 -5.14
CA TRP A 121 -3.40 -8.02 -3.92
C TRP A 121 -3.44 -9.52 -3.65
N LYS A 122 -4.51 -10.22 -4.06
CA LYS A 122 -4.56 -11.68 -3.99
C LYS A 122 -3.47 -12.32 -4.85
N ILE A 123 -3.12 -11.69 -5.96
CA ILE A 123 -2.04 -12.16 -6.83
C ILE A 123 -0.68 -11.76 -6.26
N ALA A 124 -0.54 -10.51 -5.84
CA ALA A 124 0.74 -9.95 -5.40
C ALA A 124 1.30 -10.60 -4.13
N VAL A 125 0.44 -11.18 -3.26
CA VAL A 125 0.92 -11.90 -2.08
C VAL A 125 1.58 -13.23 -2.42
N GLN A 126 1.42 -13.72 -3.65
CA GLN A 126 2.03 -14.98 -4.09
C GLN A 126 3.36 -14.69 -4.78
N ALA A 127 4.45 -15.19 -4.19
CA ALA A 127 5.81 -14.92 -4.69
C ALA A 127 5.97 -15.28 -6.18
N LYS A 128 5.32 -16.34 -6.64
CA LYS A 128 5.44 -16.80 -8.04
C LYS A 128 4.94 -15.79 -9.07
N TYR A 129 4.12 -14.81 -8.65
CA TYR A 129 3.59 -13.79 -9.54
C TYR A 129 4.31 -12.45 -9.41
N ARG A 130 5.33 -12.36 -8.55
CA ARG A 130 6.11 -11.15 -8.39
C ARG A 130 7.39 -11.22 -9.23
N ILE A 131 7.93 -10.07 -9.60
CA ILE A 131 9.26 -10.02 -10.24
C ILE A 131 10.30 -10.52 -9.25
N ASP A 132 11.45 -10.96 -9.77
CA ASP A 132 12.49 -11.59 -8.94
C ASP A 132 12.96 -10.70 -7.79
N ALA A 133 13.03 -9.39 -8.01
CA ALA A 133 13.45 -8.44 -6.98
C ALA A 133 12.53 -8.47 -5.75
N TRP A 134 11.26 -8.85 -5.92
CA TRP A 134 10.27 -8.88 -4.84
C TRP A 134 9.98 -10.29 -4.32
N LYS A 135 10.68 -11.27 -4.80
CA LYS A 135 10.56 -12.62 -4.26
C LYS A 135 11.41 -12.79 -3.00
#